data_5bb1a49e326f116cfb34dcbf984dd057
#
_entry.id   5bb1a49e326f116cfb34dcbf984dd057
#
_cell.length_a   1.000
_cell.length_b   1.000
_cell.length_c   1.000
_cell.angle_alpha   90.00
_cell.angle_beta   90.00
_cell.angle_gamma   90.00
#
_symmetry.space_group_name_H-M   'P 1'
#
loop_
_entity.id
_entity.type
_entity.pdbx_description
1 polymer ?
#
loop_
_entity_poly.entity_id
_entity_poly.type
_entity_poly.pdbx_seq_one_letter_code
_entity_poly.pdbx_strand_id
1 'polypeptide(L)'
;MNRLQNCAPVHELIPEPQLEVEQGRVHSSQCPGVSHSLFAPLHYEPNYAYPLIVWLHGPGDNEGQLSRVMPLISMRNYVAVAPRGTVQKKVPESHQSTYHWSEDPHHIQQAEERIFDCIEIAQQKYHIEKVRVFLAGFREGGTMSFRLGLKHPDQFAGVISIGGPFPTGQNPLFNLDQARQLPLLISHGSESECYPVDRVCSDLRLFHSGGMKVTVRQYPCGDEITTKMLSDIDAWVMELVTGVHPTPHQQSCFRLDELN
;
A
#
# COMPACT_ATOMS: atom_id res chain seq x y z
N MET A 1 8.45 -11.31 77.97
CA MET A 1 7.74 -12.05 76.93
C MET A 1 7.13 -11.00 75.97
N ASN A 2 7.85 -10.59 74.96
CA ASN A 2 7.41 -9.64 73.92
C ASN A 2 7.53 -10.28 72.59
N ARG A 3 6.39 -10.55 71.96
CA ARG A 3 6.31 -10.95 70.54
C ARG A 3 6.29 -9.67 69.70
N LEU A 4 7.35 -9.43 68.97
CA LEU A 4 7.38 -8.47 67.88
C LEU A 4 6.79 -9.14 66.64
N GLN A 5 5.64 -8.64 66.17
CA GLN A 5 5.09 -8.98 64.87
C GLN A 5 5.77 -8.12 63.82
N ASN A 6 6.51 -8.79 62.94
CA ASN A 6 7.04 -8.18 61.71
C ASN A 6 5.90 -8.08 60.67
N CYS A 7 5.44 -6.86 60.39
CA CYS A 7 4.68 -6.56 59.19
C CYS A 7 5.65 -6.34 58.03
N ALA A 8 5.65 -7.25 57.06
CA ALA A 8 6.29 -7.03 55.78
C ALA A 8 5.41 -6.09 54.92
N PRO A 9 5.97 -5.14 54.18
CA PRO A 9 5.21 -4.33 53.23
C PRO A 9 4.76 -5.17 52.06
N VAL A 10 3.46 -5.17 51.81
CA VAL A 10 2.86 -5.71 50.57
C VAL A 10 3.24 -4.78 49.43
N HIS A 11 4.20 -5.21 48.62
CA HIS A 11 4.45 -4.60 47.31
C HIS A 11 3.31 -5.06 46.40
N GLU A 12 2.34 -4.18 46.18
CA GLU A 12 1.39 -4.33 45.07
C GLU A 12 2.18 -4.28 43.78
N LEU A 13 2.38 -5.44 43.16
CA LEU A 13 2.84 -5.58 41.77
C LEU A 13 1.71 -5.04 40.88
N ILE A 14 1.90 -3.83 40.36
CA ILE A 14 1.12 -3.32 39.25
C ILE A 14 1.45 -4.27 38.09
N PRO A 15 0.46 -4.96 37.49
CA PRO A 15 0.73 -5.77 36.32
C PRO A 15 1.12 -4.84 35.18
N GLU A 16 2.35 -5.00 34.69
CA GLU A 16 2.75 -4.41 33.41
C GLU A 16 1.75 -4.84 32.34
N PRO A 17 1.27 -3.92 31.49
CA PRO A 17 0.41 -4.31 30.38
C PRO A 17 1.23 -5.24 29.46
N GLN A 18 0.88 -6.51 29.47
CA GLN A 18 1.38 -7.46 28.48
C GLN A 18 0.86 -7.02 27.13
N LEU A 19 1.70 -6.29 26.36
CA LEU A 19 1.55 -6.08 24.94
C LEU A 19 1.68 -7.46 24.28
N GLU A 20 0.56 -8.17 24.15
CA GLU A 20 0.48 -9.31 23.24
C GLU A 20 0.68 -8.79 21.81
N VAL A 21 1.92 -8.74 21.36
CA VAL A 21 2.27 -8.49 19.98
C VAL A 21 1.91 -9.75 19.21
N GLU A 22 0.68 -9.84 18.71
CA GLU A 22 0.26 -10.87 17.77
C GLU A 22 1.00 -10.66 16.43
N GLN A 23 2.08 -11.38 16.28
CA GLN A 23 3.00 -11.29 15.14
C GLN A 23 2.34 -11.83 13.86
N GLY A 24 2.32 -11.02 12.79
CA GLY A 24 1.88 -11.43 11.46
C GLY A 24 0.36 -11.52 11.27
N ARG A 25 -0.44 -10.94 12.16
CA ARG A 25 -1.91 -10.90 12.03
C ARG A 25 -2.38 -9.56 11.50
N VAL A 26 -3.31 -9.64 10.55
CA VAL A 26 -4.09 -8.49 10.11
C VAL A 26 -5.25 -8.28 11.09
N HIS A 27 -5.27 -7.14 11.75
CA HIS A 27 -6.41 -6.74 12.58
C HIS A 27 -7.35 -5.87 11.76
N SER A 28 -8.60 -6.33 11.58
CA SER A 28 -9.68 -5.45 11.14
C SER A 28 -10.27 -4.77 12.36
N SER A 29 -10.14 -3.46 12.46
CA SER A 29 -10.64 -2.65 13.56
C SER A 29 -11.78 -1.78 13.05
N GLN A 30 -12.92 -1.82 13.76
CA GLN A 30 -13.97 -0.82 13.64
C GLN A 30 -13.77 0.22 14.74
N CYS A 31 -12.82 1.14 14.53
CA CYS A 31 -12.82 2.37 15.32
C CYS A 31 -14.01 3.25 14.89
N PRO A 32 -14.61 4.03 15.80
CA PRO A 32 -15.65 4.98 15.41
C PRO A 32 -15.03 5.98 14.42
N GLY A 33 -15.30 5.77 13.11
CA GLY A 33 -14.84 6.63 12.01
C GLY A 33 -14.53 5.88 10.73
N VAL A 34 -13.47 5.07 10.66
CA VAL A 34 -13.00 4.46 9.40
C VAL A 34 -12.77 2.97 9.55
N SER A 35 -13.50 2.16 8.74
CA SER A 35 -13.19 0.73 8.62
C SER A 35 -11.88 0.54 7.88
N HIS A 36 -10.93 -0.14 8.51
CA HIS A 36 -9.59 -0.36 7.98
C HIS A 36 -9.01 -1.71 8.42
N SER A 37 -7.97 -2.14 7.75
CA SER A 37 -7.12 -3.26 8.17
C SER A 37 -5.70 -2.78 8.39
N LEU A 38 -5.02 -3.34 9.39
CA LEU A 38 -3.62 -3.07 9.72
C LEU A 38 -2.81 -4.36 9.60
N PHE A 39 -1.61 -4.25 9.07
CA PHE A 39 -0.63 -5.32 9.00
C PHE A 39 0.65 -4.87 9.72
N ALA A 40 1.14 -5.72 10.63
CA ALA A 40 2.42 -5.53 11.30
C ALA A 40 3.44 -6.55 10.78
N PRO A 41 4.71 -6.17 10.61
CA PRO A 41 5.75 -7.09 10.19
C PRO A 41 6.00 -8.18 11.24
N LEU A 42 6.42 -9.37 10.79
CA LEU A 42 6.90 -10.40 11.70
C LEU A 42 8.10 -9.87 12.49
N HIS A 43 8.11 -10.13 13.80
CA HIS A 43 9.14 -9.64 14.71
C HIS A 43 9.25 -8.10 14.69
N TYR A 44 8.11 -7.42 14.78
CA TYR A 44 8.09 -5.96 14.87
C TYR A 44 9.02 -5.44 15.97
N GLU A 45 9.89 -4.49 15.60
CA GLU A 45 10.84 -3.85 16.51
C GLU A 45 10.42 -2.40 16.79
N PRO A 46 9.99 -2.04 18.02
CA PRO A 46 9.48 -0.69 18.32
C PRO A 46 10.50 0.42 18.11
N ASN A 47 11.80 0.10 18.15
CA ASN A 47 12.89 1.07 17.96
C ASN A 47 13.30 1.27 16.51
N TYR A 48 12.75 0.46 15.58
CA TYR A 48 12.98 0.63 14.14
C TYR A 48 11.82 1.39 13.51
N ALA A 49 12.13 2.46 12.76
CA ALA A 49 11.14 3.23 12.03
C ALA A 49 10.83 2.57 10.68
N TYR A 50 9.66 1.93 10.58
CA TYR A 50 9.24 1.17 9.41
C TYR A 50 8.70 2.07 8.29
N PRO A 51 8.95 1.73 7.01
CA PRO A 51 8.17 2.27 5.91
C PRO A 51 6.70 1.83 6.03
N LEU A 52 5.77 2.70 5.61
CA LEU A 52 4.34 2.41 5.59
C LEU A 52 3.85 2.20 4.15
N ILE A 53 3.11 1.13 3.92
CA ILE A 53 2.35 0.92 2.69
C ILE A 53 0.86 1.15 2.99
N VAL A 54 0.25 2.12 2.30
CA VAL A 54 -1.20 2.32 2.28
C VAL A 54 -1.74 1.59 1.07
N TRP A 55 -2.59 0.57 1.29
CA TRP A 55 -3.11 -0.29 0.25
C TRP A 55 -4.57 0.00 -0.07
N LEU A 56 -4.86 0.35 -1.32
CA LEU A 56 -6.20 0.57 -1.84
C LEU A 56 -6.66 -0.67 -2.62
N HIS A 57 -7.66 -1.36 -2.08
CA HIS A 57 -8.16 -2.60 -2.66
C HIS A 57 -8.75 -2.44 -4.07
N GLY A 58 -8.88 -3.53 -4.79
CA GLY A 58 -9.52 -3.56 -6.11
C GLY A 58 -11.04 -3.48 -6.06
N PRO A 59 -11.69 -3.40 -7.25
CA PRO A 59 -13.13 -3.33 -7.36
C PRO A 59 -13.81 -4.56 -6.76
N GLY A 60 -14.88 -4.34 -6.01
CA GLY A 60 -15.67 -5.41 -5.41
C GLY A 60 -15.06 -6.08 -4.18
N ASP A 61 -13.89 -5.63 -3.74
CA ASP A 61 -13.18 -6.13 -2.55
C ASP A 61 -13.38 -5.15 -1.36
N ASN A 62 -12.55 -5.27 -0.35
CA ASN A 62 -12.55 -4.43 0.85
C ASN A 62 -11.14 -4.34 1.47
N GLU A 63 -11.02 -3.68 2.61
CA GLU A 63 -9.78 -3.54 3.37
C GLU A 63 -9.12 -4.89 3.73
N GLY A 64 -9.87 -5.98 3.79
CA GLY A 64 -9.35 -7.33 4.04
C GLY A 64 -8.43 -7.87 2.94
N GLN A 65 -8.40 -7.25 1.74
CA GLN A 65 -7.42 -7.59 0.69
C GLN A 65 -5.97 -7.48 1.21
N LEU A 66 -5.72 -6.58 2.15
CA LEU A 66 -4.41 -6.37 2.77
C LEU A 66 -3.79 -7.68 3.29
N SER A 67 -4.60 -8.54 3.93
CA SER A 67 -4.14 -9.81 4.49
C SER A 67 -3.65 -10.81 3.45
N ARG A 68 -4.11 -10.67 2.21
CA ARG A 68 -3.73 -11.55 1.10
C ARG A 68 -2.53 -11.03 0.33
N VAL A 69 -2.34 -9.70 0.27
CA VAL A 69 -1.27 -9.09 -0.54
C VAL A 69 0.01 -8.87 0.26
N MET A 70 -0.07 -8.43 1.53
CA MET A 70 1.12 -8.08 2.30
C MET A 70 2.08 -9.25 2.52
N PRO A 71 1.63 -10.49 2.82
CA PRO A 71 2.54 -11.63 2.92
C PRO A 71 3.32 -11.94 1.65
N LEU A 72 2.77 -11.56 0.47
CA LEU A 72 3.40 -11.76 -0.84
C LEU A 72 4.31 -10.58 -1.25
N ILE A 73 4.11 -9.40 -0.66
CA ILE A 73 5.03 -8.26 -0.78
C ILE A 73 6.21 -8.51 0.16
N SER A 74 5.98 -8.47 1.47
CA SER A 74 6.98 -8.79 2.49
C SER A 74 6.33 -9.04 3.84
N MET A 75 6.82 -10.06 4.54
CA MET A 75 6.42 -10.35 5.93
C MET A 75 7.15 -9.50 6.96
N ARG A 76 8.20 -8.74 6.59
CA ARG A 76 9.14 -8.14 7.57
C ARG A 76 9.44 -6.67 7.35
N ASN A 77 9.32 -6.16 6.11
CA ASN A 77 9.91 -4.88 5.75
C ASN A 77 9.01 -3.67 6.03
N TYR A 78 7.70 -3.88 6.19
CA TYR A 78 6.71 -2.80 6.22
C TYR A 78 5.67 -2.97 7.31
N VAL A 79 5.21 -1.84 7.83
CA VAL A 79 3.84 -1.73 8.35
C VAL A 79 2.92 -1.42 7.18
N ALA A 80 1.69 -1.92 7.19
CA ALA A 80 0.73 -1.54 6.17
C ALA A 80 -0.66 -1.28 6.75
N VAL A 81 -1.41 -0.42 6.05
CA VAL A 81 -2.80 -0.09 6.38
C VAL A 81 -3.64 -0.06 5.10
N ALA A 82 -4.87 -0.51 5.18
CA ALA A 82 -5.83 -0.45 4.07
C ALA A 82 -7.15 0.15 4.55
N PRO A 83 -7.57 1.31 4.04
CA PRO A 83 -8.92 1.82 4.24
C PRO A 83 -9.92 1.05 3.38
N ARG A 84 -11.18 1.03 3.82
CA ARG A 84 -12.32 0.54 3.03
C ARG A 84 -12.71 1.56 1.97
N GLY A 85 -13.02 1.10 0.76
CA GLY A 85 -13.49 1.93 -0.35
C GLY A 85 -14.74 2.77 -0.02
N THR A 86 -14.92 3.87 -0.71
CA THR A 86 -15.94 4.88 -0.39
C THR A 86 -17.34 4.53 -0.87
N VAL A 87 -17.47 3.69 -1.89
CA VAL A 87 -18.74 3.27 -2.46
C VAL A 87 -19.05 1.84 -2.06
N GLN A 88 -20.16 1.66 -1.34
CA GLN A 88 -20.66 0.33 -0.99
C GLN A 88 -21.69 -0.14 -2.03
N LYS A 89 -21.51 -1.36 -2.54
CA LYS A 89 -22.50 -2.06 -3.35
C LYS A 89 -22.98 -3.31 -2.61
N LYS A 90 -24.28 -3.48 -2.51
CA LYS A 90 -24.89 -4.71 -2.00
C LYS A 90 -24.99 -5.72 -3.13
N VAL A 91 -24.51 -6.93 -2.91
CA VAL A 91 -24.71 -8.04 -3.85
C VAL A 91 -26.06 -8.67 -3.54
N PRO A 92 -27.04 -8.65 -4.49
CA PRO A 92 -28.43 -9.07 -4.23
C PRO A 92 -28.59 -10.48 -3.67
N GLU A 93 -27.65 -11.39 -4.00
CA GLU A 93 -27.71 -12.81 -3.65
C GLU A 93 -26.78 -13.21 -2.49
N SER A 94 -25.99 -12.27 -1.97
CA SER A 94 -25.11 -12.50 -0.84
C SER A 94 -25.33 -11.46 0.23
N HIS A 95 -25.21 -11.85 1.51
CA HIS A 95 -25.21 -10.90 2.63
C HIS A 95 -23.90 -10.07 2.71
N GLN A 96 -23.01 -10.23 1.74
CA GLN A 96 -21.72 -9.53 1.71
C GLN A 96 -21.86 -8.22 0.96
N SER A 97 -21.30 -7.16 1.53
CA SER A 97 -21.12 -5.88 0.87
C SER A 97 -19.77 -5.84 0.18
N THR A 98 -19.75 -5.35 -1.04
CA THR A 98 -18.54 -5.07 -1.80
C THR A 98 -18.29 -3.57 -1.83
N TYR A 99 -17.02 -3.20 -1.97
CA TYR A 99 -16.63 -1.80 -1.94
C TYR A 99 -15.85 -1.42 -3.19
N HIS A 100 -15.90 -0.14 -3.53
CA HIS A 100 -15.33 0.43 -4.74
C HIS A 100 -14.73 1.80 -4.45
N TRP A 101 -13.89 2.28 -5.35
CA TRP A 101 -13.38 3.64 -5.39
C TRP A 101 -14.04 4.38 -6.55
N SER A 102 -14.67 5.53 -6.27
CA SER A 102 -15.31 6.36 -7.31
C SER A 102 -14.47 7.62 -7.54
N GLU A 103 -14.43 8.06 -8.80
CA GLU A 103 -13.79 9.31 -9.20
C GLU A 103 -14.69 10.54 -9.08
N ASP A 104 -15.89 10.40 -8.47
CA ASP A 104 -16.74 11.56 -8.14
C ASP A 104 -16.07 12.44 -7.08
N PRO A 105 -16.17 13.78 -7.17
CA PRO A 105 -15.49 14.71 -6.26
C PRO A 105 -15.73 14.42 -4.78
N HIS A 106 -16.96 14.09 -4.41
CA HIS A 106 -17.32 13.75 -3.02
C HIS A 106 -16.63 12.47 -2.53
N HIS A 107 -16.60 11.43 -3.37
CA HIS A 107 -15.95 10.16 -3.03
C HIS A 107 -14.43 10.27 -3.02
N ILE A 108 -13.86 11.13 -3.89
CA ILE A 108 -12.42 11.44 -3.87
C ILE A 108 -12.05 12.10 -2.53
N GLN A 109 -12.83 13.08 -2.07
CA GLN A 109 -12.61 13.74 -0.79
C GLN A 109 -12.73 12.74 0.38
N GLN A 110 -13.75 11.89 0.38
CA GLN A 110 -13.88 10.83 1.39
C GLN A 110 -12.72 9.83 1.37
N ALA A 111 -12.21 9.48 0.17
CA ALA A 111 -11.05 8.60 0.04
C ALA A 111 -9.81 9.25 0.64
N GLU A 112 -9.60 10.53 0.37
CA GLU A 112 -8.51 11.32 0.92
C GLU A 112 -8.56 11.34 2.45
N GLU A 113 -9.69 11.71 3.04
CA GLU A 113 -9.90 11.73 4.49
C GLU A 113 -9.61 10.35 5.10
N ARG A 114 -10.18 9.27 4.56
CA ARG A 114 -9.95 7.90 5.06
C ARG A 114 -8.49 7.46 4.98
N ILE A 115 -7.78 7.84 3.92
CA ILE A 115 -6.37 7.48 3.74
C ILE A 115 -5.51 8.18 4.78
N PHE A 116 -5.71 9.49 5.01
CA PHE A 116 -4.94 10.22 6.01
C PHE A 116 -5.29 9.78 7.44
N ASP A 117 -6.56 9.51 7.75
CA ASP A 117 -6.97 8.92 9.03
C ASP A 117 -6.28 7.56 9.27
N CYS A 118 -6.22 6.71 8.23
CA CYS A 118 -5.54 5.42 8.33
C CYS A 118 -4.02 5.57 8.52
N ILE A 119 -3.38 6.55 7.90
CA ILE A 119 -1.97 6.86 8.11
C ILE A 119 -1.75 7.27 9.57
N GLU A 120 -2.59 8.15 10.11
CA GLU A 120 -2.51 8.60 11.50
C GLU A 120 -2.71 7.42 12.47
N ILE A 121 -3.72 6.58 12.26
CA ILE A 121 -3.97 5.37 13.07
C ILE A 121 -2.74 4.44 13.06
N ALA A 122 -2.13 4.23 11.90
CA ALA A 122 -0.92 3.41 11.79
C ALA A 122 0.27 4.03 12.54
N GLN A 123 0.46 5.35 12.45
CA GLN A 123 1.52 6.08 13.15
C GLN A 123 1.32 6.13 14.67
N GLN A 124 0.09 6.11 15.15
CA GLN A 124 -0.21 6.02 16.58
C GLN A 124 0.11 4.64 17.16
N LYS A 125 -0.04 3.59 16.35
CA LYS A 125 0.14 2.21 16.79
C LYS A 125 1.55 1.67 16.58
N TYR A 126 2.25 2.13 15.55
CA TYR A 126 3.54 1.62 15.14
C TYR A 126 4.55 2.75 14.90
N HIS A 127 5.83 2.46 15.10
CA HIS A 127 6.91 3.39 14.79
C HIS A 127 7.15 3.44 13.28
N ILE A 128 6.62 4.46 12.63
CA ILE A 128 6.66 4.64 11.17
C ILE A 128 7.57 5.82 10.82
N GLU A 129 8.39 5.63 9.77
CA GLU A 129 9.17 6.71 9.17
C GLU A 129 8.25 7.59 8.30
N LYS A 130 7.98 8.79 8.77
CA LYS A 130 6.99 9.69 8.16
C LYS A 130 7.27 10.05 6.70
N VAL A 131 8.55 10.09 6.31
CA VAL A 131 8.96 10.39 4.92
C VAL A 131 8.98 9.13 4.03
N ARG A 132 8.61 7.96 4.55
CA ARG A 132 8.60 6.68 3.83
C ARG A 132 7.19 6.08 3.78
N VAL A 133 6.21 6.89 3.40
CA VAL A 133 4.82 6.46 3.19
C VAL A 133 4.61 6.23 1.69
N PHE A 134 4.22 5.00 1.32
CA PHE A 134 3.94 4.60 -0.05
C PHE A 134 2.45 4.37 -0.23
N LEU A 135 1.88 4.88 -1.33
CA LEU A 135 0.48 4.67 -1.68
C LEU A 135 0.39 3.65 -2.81
N ALA A 136 -0.25 2.54 -2.57
CA ALA A 136 -0.36 1.43 -3.51
C ALA A 136 -1.82 1.01 -3.71
N GLY A 137 -2.17 0.55 -4.92
CA GLY A 137 -3.51 0.05 -5.14
C GLY A 137 -3.68 -0.80 -6.40
N PHE A 138 -4.81 -1.50 -6.45
CA PHE A 138 -5.17 -2.39 -7.54
C PHE A 138 -6.37 -1.85 -8.30
N ARG A 139 -6.28 -1.77 -9.65
CA ARG A 139 -7.33 -1.29 -10.57
C ARG A 139 -7.91 0.07 -10.13
N GLU A 140 -9.19 0.14 -9.69
CA GLU A 140 -9.79 1.38 -9.17
C GLU A 140 -8.96 1.97 -8.01
N GLY A 141 -8.43 1.11 -7.12
CA GLY A 141 -7.51 1.52 -6.06
C GLY A 141 -6.19 2.08 -6.60
N GLY A 142 -5.67 1.52 -7.69
CA GLY A 142 -4.48 2.03 -8.39
C GLY A 142 -4.71 3.41 -9.00
N THR A 143 -5.87 3.62 -9.64
CA THR A 143 -6.28 4.93 -10.17
C THR A 143 -6.43 5.96 -9.04
N MET A 144 -7.05 5.56 -7.91
CA MET A 144 -7.17 6.44 -6.74
C MET A 144 -5.80 6.74 -6.11
N SER A 145 -4.85 5.77 -6.12
CA SER A 145 -3.49 6.00 -5.66
C SER A 145 -2.77 7.06 -6.51
N PHE A 146 -2.90 7.03 -7.82
CA PHE A 146 -2.40 8.12 -8.67
C PHE A 146 -3.02 9.45 -8.31
N ARG A 147 -4.36 9.50 -8.21
CA ARG A 147 -5.09 10.73 -7.95
C ARG A 147 -4.62 11.43 -6.68
N LEU A 148 -4.55 10.68 -5.57
CA LEU A 148 -4.20 11.27 -4.28
C LEU A 148 -2.69 11.46 -4.11
N GLY A 149 -1.87 10.56 -4.66
CA GLY A 149 -0.41 10.75 -4.67
C GLY A 149 0.02 11.98 -5.44
N LEU A 150 -0.59 12.25 -6.60
CA LEU A 150 -0.29 13.43 -7.40
C LEU A 150 -0.91 14.73 -6.83
N LYS A 151 -1.99 14.60 -6.05
CA LYS A 151 -2.57 15.73 -5.32
C LYS A 151 -1.69 16.16 -4.12
N HIS A 152 -1.06 15.20 -3.44
CA HIS A 152 -0.22 15.39 -2.25
C HIS A 152 1.17 14.77 -2.41
N PRO A 153 1.96 15.21 -3.40
CA PRO A 153 3.22 14.56 -3.75
C PRO A 153 4.30 14.66 -2.65
N ASP A 154 4.17 15.59 -1.72
CA ASP A 154 5.03 15.80 -0.56
C ASP A 154 4.72 14.84 0.61
N GLN A 155 3.54 14.19 0.59
CA GLN A 155 3.11 13.27 1.64
C GLN A 155 3.52 11.81 1.38
N PHE A 156 3.96 11.50 0.16
CA PHE A 156 4.26 10.14 -0.25
C PHE A 156 5.68 10.00 -0.81
N ALA A 157 6.35 8.92 -0.42
CA ALA A 157 7.67 8.54 -0.95
C ALA A 157 7.57 7.88 -2.34
N GLY A 158 6.40 7.41 -2.73
CA GLY A 158 6.13 6.82 -4.04
C GLY A 158 4.70 6.34 -4.18
N VAL A 159 4.27 6.17 -5.43
CA VAL A 159 2.93 5.69 -5.79
C VAL A 159 3.03 4.46 -6.66
N ILE A 160 2.19 3.47 -6.39
CA ILE A 160 2.17 2.18 -7.05
C ILE A 160 0.76 1.92 -7.57
N SER A 161 0.64 1.71 -8.89
CA SER A 161 -0.62 1.28 -9.50
C SER A 161 -0.45 -0.07 -10.16
N ILE A 162 -1.27 -1.04 -9.76
CA ILE A 162 -1.39 -2.34 -10.41
C ILE A 162 -2.65 -2.34 -11.26
N GLY A 163 -2.51 -2.32 -12.59
CA GLY A 163 -3.63 -2.39 -13.53
C GLY A 163 -4.64 -1.24 -13.43
N GLY A 164 -4.29 -0.15 -12.74
CA GLY A 164 -5.11 1.06 -12.64
C GLY A 164 -4.62 2.12 -13.63
N PRO A 165 -5.48 2.58 -14.57
CA PRO A 165 -5.12 3.64 -15.50
C PRO A 165 -4.95 4.99 -14.78
N PHE A 166 -4.27 5.92 -15.46
CA PHE A 166 -4.18 7.29 -15.01
C PHE A 166 -5.58 7.93 -14.89
N PRO A 167 -5.87 8.64 -13.78
CA PRO A 167 -7.18 9.22 -13.53
C PRO A 167 -7.55 10.29 -14.55
N THR A 168 -8.85 10.36 -14.88
CA THR A 168 -9.39 11.37 -15.78
C THR A 168 -10.20 12.41 -15.01
N GLY A 169 -10.28 13.65 -15.54
CA GLY A 169 -11.02 14.75 -14.88
C GLY A 169 -10.36 15.25 -13.61
N GLN A 170 -10.93 16.28 -12.98
CA GLN A 170 -10.49 16.88 -11.72
C GLN A 170 -9.00 17.32 -11.67
N ASN A 171 -8.41 17.64 -12.84
CA ASN A 171 -7.02 18.14 -12.98
C ASN A 171 -5.98 17.34 -12.15
N PRO A 172 -5.76 16.05 -12.41
CA PRO A 172 -4.87 15.22 -11.60
C PRO A 172 -3.42 15.71 -11.60
N LEU A 173 -3.01 16.53 -12.56
CA LEU A 173 -1.68 17.13 -12.66
C LEU A 173 -1.62 18.59 -12.17
N PHE A 174 -2.55 19.01 -11.30
CA PHE A 174 -2.56 20.37 -10.75
C PHE A 174 -1.24 20.73 -10.07
N ASN A 175 -0.63 19.80 -9.33
CA ASN A 175 0.64 19.96 -8.62
C ASN A 175 1.83 19.39 -9.41
N LEU A 176 1.84 19.50 -10.75
CA LEU A 176 2.83 18.84 -11.61
C LEU A 176 4.27 19.12 -11.21
N ASP A 177 4.60 20.35 -10.85
CA ASP A 177 5.99 20.73 -10.50
C ASP A 177 6.52 19.95 -9.29
N GLN A 178 5.68 19.72 -8.28
CA GLN A 178 6.02 18.92 -7.11
C GLN A 178 5.95 17.42 -7.45
N ALA A 179 4.95 16.99 -8.23
CA ALA A 179 4.72 15.62 -8.62
C ALA A 179 5.85 15.04 -9.50
N ARG A 180 6.63 15.87 -10.20
CA ARG A 180 7.80 15.42 -11.00
C ARG A 180 8.84 14.66 -10.18
N GLN A 181 8.95 14.93 -8.89
CA GLN A 181 9.91 14.26 -8.02
C GLN A 181 9.36 12.97 -7.41
N LEU A 182 8.04 12.78 -7.43
CA LEU A 182 7.38 11.61 -6.86
C LEU A 182 7.61 10.38 -7.76
N PRO A 183 8.27 9.31 -7.28
CA PRO A 183 8.44 8.09 -8.03
C PRO A 183 7.10 7.38 -8.23
N LEU A 184 6.82 6.94 -9.47
CA LEU A 184 5.64 6.19 -9.84
C LEU A 184 6.03 4.79 -10.33
N LEU A 185 5.35 3.74 -9.85
CA LEU A 185 5.44 2.38 -10.37
C LEU A 185 4.11 1.99 -11.00
N ILE A 186 4.16 1.60 -12.26
CA ILE A 186 3.04 1.04 -13.01
C ILE A 186 3.30 -0.44 -13.25
N SER A 187 2.49 -1.31 -12.67
CA SER A 187 2.47 -2.74 -12.96
C SER A 187 1.28 -3.05 -13.87
N HIS A 188 1.55 -3.61 -15.05
CA HIS A 188 0.57 -3.76 -16.12
C HIS A 188 0.56 -5.18 -16.65
N GLY A 189 -0.63 -5.78 -16.82
CA GLY A 189 -0.81 -7.06 -17.50
C GLY A 189 -0.87 -6.87 -19.02
N SER A 190 -0.10 -7.65 -19.81
CA SER A 190 -0.09 -7.54 -21.27
C SER A 190 -1.44 -7.86 -21.91
N GLU A 191 -2.28 -8.64 -21.22
CA GLU A 191 -3.61 -9.07 -21.67
C GLU A 191 -4.73 -8.35 -20.90
N SER A 192 -4.41 -7.24 -20.22
CA SER A 192 -5.39 -6.47 -19.45
C SER A 192 -6.40 -5.78 -20.35
N GLU A 193 -7.69 -6.03 -20.09
CA GLU A 193 -8.80 -5.34 -20.75
C GLU A 193 -9.11 -3.99 -20.07
N CYS A 194 -8.88 -3.90 -18.74
CA CYS A 194 -9.16 -2.69 -17.96
C CYS A 194 -8.12 -1.60 -18.16
N TYR A 195 -6.87 -2.00 -18.43
CA TYR A 195 -5.77 -1.08 -18.71
C TYR A 195 -4.97 -1.58 -19.92
N PRO A 196 -5.55 -1.49 -21.13
CA PRO A 196 -4.92 -2.01 -22.35
C PRO A 196 -3.65 -1.23 -22.73
N VAL A 197 -2.77 -1.87 -23.48
CA VAL A 197 -1.43 -1.35 -23.86
C VAL A 197 -1.51 0.05 -24.49
N ASP A 198 -2.50 0.32 -25.34
CA ASP A 198 -2.67 1.63 -25.97
C ASP A 198 -2.92 2.74 -24.94
N ARG A 199 -3.68 2.43 -23.88
CA ARG A 199 -3.91 3.36 -22.79
C ARG A 199 -2.63 3.55 -21.96
N VAL A 200 -1.90 2.49 -21.67
CA VAL A 200 -0.59 2.56 -20.99
C VAL A 200 0.37 3.47 -21.79
N CYS A 201 0.45 3.27 -23.11
CA CYS A 201 1.28 4.10 -23.98
C CYS A 201 0.87 5.58 -23.96
N SER A 202 -0.43 5.86 -23.91
CA SER A 202 -0.96 7.23 -23.82
C SER A 202 -0.60 7.88 -22.48
N ASP A 203 -0.79 7.16 -21.39
CA ASP A 203 -0.45 7.64 -20.05
C ASP A 203 1.07 7.85 -19.91
N LEU A 204 1.91 6.97 -20.49
CA LEU A 204 3.37 7.13 -20.50
C LEU A 204 3.83 8.37 -21.29
N ARG A 205 3.19 8.66 -22.42
CA ARG A 205 3.48 9.90 -23.18
C ARG A 205 3.17 11.14 -22.33
N LEU A 206 2.04 11.11 -21.58
CA LEU A 206 1.66 12.18 -20.69
C LEU A 206 2.69 12.36 -19.57
N PHE A 207 3.07 11.29 -18.89
CA PHE A 207 4.08 11.32 -17.83
C PHE A 207 5.44 11.82 -18.31
N HIS A 208 5.88 11.31 -19.47
CA HIS A 208 7.14 11.74 -20.08
C HIS A 208 7.12 13.23 -20.45
N SER A 209 6.02 13.70 -21.06
CA SER A 209 5.84 15.12 -21.38
C SER A 209 5.81 16.00 -20.12
N GLY A 210 5.28 15.46 -19.02
CA GLY A 210 5.27 16.10 -17.70
C GLY A 210 6.63 16.09 -16.98
N GLY A 211 7.62 15.33 -17.48
CA GLY A 211 8.93 15.16 -16.84
C GLY A 211 8.86 14.36 -15.53
N MET A 212 7.92 13.42 -15.43
CA MET A 212 7.68 12.61 -14.23
C MET A 212 8.60 11.38 -14.18
N LYS A 213 8.90 10.91 -12.95
CA LYS A 213 9.70 9.71 -12.71
C LYS A 213 8.80 8.48 -12.69
N VAL A 214 8.77 7.73 -13.81
CA VAL A 214 7.91 6.55 -13.95
C VAL A 214 8.71 5.30 -14.24
N THR A 215 8.46 4.24 -13.47
CA THR A 215 8.90 2.86 -13.74
C THR A 215 7.70 2.07 -14.22
N VAL A 216 7.83 1.38 -15.35
CA VAL A 216 6.79 0.49 -15.87
C VAL A 216 7.28 -0.94 -15.87
N ARG A 217 6.44 -1.86 -15.40
CA ARG A 217 6.67 -3.30 -15.45
C ARG A 217 5.48 -3.99 -16.10
N GLN A 218 5.76 -4.77 -17.14
CA GLN A 218 4.74 -5.54 -17.85
C GLN A 218 4.84 -7.01 -17.48
N TYR A 219 3.68 -7.66 -17.34
CA TYR A 219 3.57 -9.07 -16.94
C TYR A 219 2.66 -9.83 -17.90
N PRO A 220 2.93 -11.12 -18.19
CA PRO A 220 2.10 -11.96 -19.07
C PRO A 220 0.85 -12.44 -18.32
N CYS A 221 -0.08 -11.52 -18.06
CA CYS A 221 -1.34 -11.77 -17.35
C CYS A 221 -2.42 -10.78 -17.79
N GLY A 222 -3.66 -11.00 -17.35
CA GLY A 222 -4.80 -10.12 -17.55
C GLY A 222 -4.95 -9.07 -16.44
N ASP A 223 -6.16 -9.01 -15.88
CA ASP A 223 -6.56 -8.03 -14.85
C ASP A 223 -6.43 -8.56 -13.41
N GLU A 224 -5.55 -9.51 -13.17
CA GLU A 224 -5.28 -10.09 -11.86
C GLU A 224 -4.00 -9.55 -11.23
N ILE A 225 -3.89 -9.72 -9.89
CA ILE A 225 -2.66 -9.50 -9.14
C ILE A 225 -1.84 -10.79 -9.16
N THR A 226 -0.60 -10.74 -9.65
CA THR A 226 0.31 -11.88 -9.61
C THR A 226 1.31 -11.77 -8.45
N THR A 227 1.80 -12.91 -7.96
CA THR A 227 2.86 -12.94 -6.93
C THR A 227 4.11 -12.19 -7.40
N LYS A 228 4.43 -12.26 -8.70
CA LYS A 228 5.58 -11.56 -9.28
C LYS A 228 5.41 -10.04 -9.20
N MET A 229 4.22 -9.50 -9.47
CA MET A 229 3.94 -8.07 -9.28
C MET A 229 4.19 -7.64 -7.84
N LEU A 230 3.72 -8.43 -6.87
CA LEU A 230 3.85 -8.11 -5.45
C LEU A 230 5.31 -8.19 -4.97
N SER A 231 6.06 -9.20 -5.39
CA SER A 231 7.50 -9.28 -5.07
C SER A 231 8.32 -8.16 -5.73
N ASP A 232 7.91 -7.69 -6.89
CA ASP A 232 8.57 -6.58 -7.57
C ASP A 232 8.24 -5.22 -6.93
N ILE A 233 7.11 -5.10 -6.24
CA ILE A 233 6.82 -3.95 -5.39
C ILE A 233 7.80 -3.88 -4.23
N ASP A 234 8.05 -5.02 -3.52
CA ASP A 234 9.04 -5.07 -2.45
C ASP A 234 10.42 -4.60 -2.94
N ALA A 235 10.89 -5.15 -4.07
CA ALA A 235 12.16 -4.75 -4.65
C ALA A 235 12.24 -3.25 -4.97
N TRP A 236 11.18 -2.68 -5.57
CA TRP A 236 11.14 -1.26 -5.94
C TRP A 236 11.06 -0.34 -4.72
N VAL A 237 10.24 -0.68 -3.72
CA VAL A 237 10.16 0.10 -2.47
C VAL A 237 11.46 0.04 -1.70
N MET A 238 12.09 -1.14 -1.61
CA MET A 238 13.39 -1.29 -0.93
C MET A 238 14.50 -0.51 -1.64
N GLU A 239 14.51 -0.45 -2.96
CA GLU A 239 15.43 0.39 -3.74
C GLU A 239 15.28 1.86 -3.33
N LEU A 240 14.06 2.39 -3.24
CA LEU A 240 13.81 3.77 -2.82
C LEU A 240 14.17 4.02 -1.35
N VAL A 241 13.94 3.05 -0.47
CA VAL A 241 14.21 3.18 0.97
C VAL A 241 15.70 3.11 1.28
N THR A 242 16.45 2.23 0.60
CA THR A 242 17.86 1.95 0.88
C THR A 242 18.83 2.72 -0.02
N GLY A 243 18.36 3.21 -1.18
CA GLY A 243 19.21 3.79 -2.22
C GLY A 243 20.12 2.78 -2.93
N VAL A 244 19.93 1.47 -2.67
CA VAL A 244 20.71 0.39 -3.29
C VAL A 244 19.92 -0.17 -4.48
N HIS A 245 20.45 0.00 -5.68
CA HIS A 245 19.90 -0.66 -6.87
C HIS A 245 20.19 -2.17 -6.79
N PRO A 246 19.16 -3.03 -6.85
CA PRO A 246 19.42 -4.47 -6.94
C PRO A 246 20.19 -4.72 -8.24
N THR A 247 21.35 -5.38 -8.13
CA THR A 247 22.11 -5.86 -9.29
C THR A 247 21.17 -6.74 -10.11
N PRO A 248 20.95 -6.48 -11.42
CA PRO A 248 20.11 -7.36 -12.20
C PRO A 248 20.71 -8.76 -12.13
N HIS A 249 19.98 -9.72 -11.56
CA HIS A 249 20.29 -11.12 -11.73
C HIS A 249 20.40 -11.35 -13.23
N GLN A 250 21.59 -11.74 -13.70
CA GLN A 250 21.83 -12.15 -15.06
C GLN A 250 20.81 -13.24 -15.39
N GLN A 251 19.70 -12.86 -16.02
CA GLN A 251 18.94 -13.80 -16.81
C GLN A 251 19.92 -14.27 -17.88
N SER A 252 20.33 -15.55 -17.76
CA SER A 252 21.12 -16.22 -18.78
C SER A 252 20.36 -16.08 -20.12
N CYS A 253 20.81 -15.14 -20.93
CA CYS A 253 20.48 -15.12 -22.35
C CYS A 253 21.10 -16.39 -22.93
N PHE A 254 20.26 -17.40 -23.19
CA PHE A 254 20.64 -18.48 -24.08
C PHE A 254 21.00 -17.83 -25.43
N ARG A 255 22.30 -17.83 -25.74
CA ARG A 255 22.77 -17.49 -27.08
C ARG A 255 22.31 -18.61 -28.00
N LEU A 256 21.55 -18.24 -29.02
CA LEU A 256 21.12 -19.11 -30.13
C LEU A 256 22.24 -19.45 -31.10
N ASP A 257 23.49 -19.35 -30.71
CA ASP A 257 24.66 -19.50 -31.63
C ASP A 257 25.31 -20.89 -31.57
N GLU A 258 24.72 -21.88 -30.90
CA GLU A 258 25.24 -23.26 -30.88
C GLU A 258 24.30 -24.28 -31.50
N LEU A 259 23.76 -23.99 -32.67
CA LEU A 259 23.17 -24.99 -33.58
C LEU A 259 23.64 -24.72 -35.02
N ASN A 260 24.88 -25.15 -35.28
CA ASN A 260 25.34 -25.53 -36.61
C ASN A 260 26.10 -26.84 -36.52
#